data_7244dc097440410bc3095d67d8fdd1e4
#
_entry.id   7244dc097440410bc3095d67d8fdd1e4
#
_cell.length_a   1.000
_cell.length_b   1.000
_cell.length_c   1.000
_cell.angle_alpha   90.00
_cell.angle_beta   90.00
_cell.angle_gamma   90.00
#
_symmetry.space_group_name_H-M   'P 1'
#
loop_
_entity.id
_entity.type
_entity.pdbx_description
1 polymer ?
#
loop_
_entity_poly.entity_id
_entity_poly.type
_entity_poly.pdbx_seq_one_letter_code
_entity_poly.pdbx_strand_id
1 'polypeptide(L)'
;MIKVNRAVKTYGGKKALDKLSFVAKEGQIVGLLGTNGAGKSTALKAMAGLLRLNSGEITIDGMPPSLSARGMLTYLPDVDVWYPWMKLSDAMRFMKDVYWDWDEAKAGHLLDFLELQAHTVMQQASKGTRAKMKLLLALSRQAKYVLMDEPFSGIDPFARKLIAQAIVEDFMEEGQTIVIATQEVSEVEMMLDEIRFIHEGKLLLEGNVESLKQERNMPLLDILKEVYDGARI
;
A
#
# COMPACT_ATOMS: atom_id res chain seq x y z
N MET A 1 7.34 11.83 6.39
CA MET A 1 8.20 11.30 5.32
C MET A 1 8.71 9.91 5.68
N ILE A 2 8.58 8.92 4.77
CA ILE A 2 9.20 7.59 4.92
C ILE A 2 10.49 7.56 4.09
N LYS A 3 11.61 7.16 4.69
CA LYS A 3 12.90 7.04 4.01
C LYS A 3 13.40 5.60 4.12
N VAL A 4 13.66 4.97 2.99
CA VAL A 4 14.33 3.68 2.85
C VAL A 4 15.74 3.93 2.36
N ASN A 5 16.76 3.45 3.08
CA ASN A 5 18.15 3.71 2.79
C ASN A 5 18.97 2.41 2.76
N ARG A 6 19.37 1.98 1.55
CA ARG A 6 20.17 0.79 1.27
C ARG A 6 19.65 -0.47 1.95
N ALA A 7 18.32 -0.63 2.00
CA ALA A 7 17.67 -1.74 2.66
C ALA A 7 18.03 -3.08 2.01
N VAL A 8 18.50 -4.02 2.82
CA VAL A 8 18.81 -5.40 2.38
C VAL A 8 18.01 -6.38 3.21
N LYS A 9 17.33 -7.31 2.53
CA LYS A 9 16.65 -8.45 3.14
C LYS A 9 16.89 -9.71 2.35
N THR A 10 17.30 -10.77 3.04
CA THR A 10 17.60 -12.08 2.44
C THR A 10 16.75 -13.17 3.10
N TYR A 11 16.21 -14.07 2.30
CA TYR A 11 15.53 -15.29 2.73
C TYR A 11 16.16 -16.50 2.04
N GLY A 12 16.65 -17.46 2.80
CA GLY A 12 17.22 -18.69 2.24
C GLY A 12 18.31 -18.45 1.17
N GLY A 13 19.14 -17.41 1.36
CA GLY A 13 20.18 -17.03 0.41
C GLY A 13 19.72 -16.11 -0.73
N LYS A 14 18.42 -16.00 -1.02
CA LYS A 14 17.88 -15.10 -2.04
C LYS A 14 17.62 -13.71 -1.45
N LYS A 15 18.15 -12.68 -2.10
CA LYS A 15 17.87 -11.28 -1.72
C LYS A 15 16.48 -10.88 -2.20
N ALA A 16 15.61 -10.58 -1.25
CA ALA A 16 14.30 -9.98 -1.53
C ALA A 16 14.37 -8.45 -1.63
N LEU A 17 15.33 -7.83 -0.90
CA LEU A 17 15.73 -6.43 -1.07
C LEU A 17 17.26 -6.41 -1.23
N ASP A 18 17.76 -5.68 -2.22
CA ASP A 18 19.18 -5.54 -2.50
C ASP A 18 19.58 -4.07 -2.59
N LYS A 19 19.90 -3.48 -1.44
CA LYS A 19 20.26 -2.07 -1.27
C LYS A 19 19.18 -1.10 -1.78
N LEU A 20 17.90 -1.48 -1.64
CA LEU A 20 16.77 -0.65 -2.03
C LEU A 20 16.84 0.69 -1.29
N SER A 21 16.73 1.79 -2.05
CA SER A 21 16.71 3.15 -1.50
C SER A 21 15.68 3.99 -2.23
N PHE A 22 14.80 4.65 -1.48
CA PHE A 22 13.85 5.64 -1.99
C PHE A 22 13.25 6.47 -0.84
N VAL A 23 12.51 7.52 -1.20
CA VAL A 23 11.77 8.37 -0.26
C VAL A 23 10.32 8.46 -0.70
N ALA A 24 9.39 8.29 0.24
CA ALA A 24 7.99 8.71 0.11
C ALA A 24 7.81 10.00 0.90
N LYS A 25 7.55 11.10 0.21
CA LYS A 25 7.36 12.43 0.83
C LYS A 25 5.98 12.50 1.47
N GLU A 26 5.81 13.47 2.35
CA GLU A 26 4.54 13.74 3.00
C GLU A 26 3.51 14.24 2.00
N GLY A 27 2.25 13.81 2.15
CA GLY A 27 1.13 14.24 1.31
C GLY A 27 1.11 13.64 -0.09
N GLN A 28 1.90 12.58 -0.37
CA GLN A 28 1.97 11.96 -1.69
C GLN A 28 1.38 10.55 -1.71
N ILE A 29 0.84 10.16 -2.84
CA ILE A 29 0.49 8.77 -3.17
C ILE A 29 1.63 8.19 -4.02
N VAL A 30 2.35 7.23 -3.46
CA VAL A 30 3.53 6.61 -4.07
C VAL A 30 3.22 5.18 -4.49
N GLY A 31 3.33 4.88 -5.78
CA GLY A 31 3.24 3.53 -6.31
C GLY A 31 4.56 2.77 -6.16
N LEU A 32 4.58 1.71 -5.37
CA LEU A 32 5.67 0.75 -5.32
C LEU A 32 5.38 -0.36 -6.32
N LEU A 33 5.81 -0.18 -7.56
CA LEU A 33 5.43 -0.99 -8.70
C LEU A 33 6.47 -2.07 -9.01
N GLY A 34 6.05 -3.18 -9.59
CA GLY A 34 6.96 -4.25 -10.00
C GLY A 34 6.27 -5.60 -10.12
N THR A 35 6.94 -6.56 -10.73
CA THR A 35 6.44 -7.92 -10.93
C THR A 35 6.30 -8.69 -9.61
N ASN A 36 5.63 -9.84 -9.64
CA ASN A 36 5.59 -10.74 -8.48
C ASN A 36 6.99 -11.17 -8.07
N GLY A 37 7.28 -11.15 -6.77
CA GLY A 37 8.59 -11.48 -6.23
C GLY A 37 9.63 -10.36 -6.34
N ALA A 38 9.29 -9.17 -6.85
CA ALA A 38 10.21 -8.03 -6.95
C ALA A 38 10.67 -7.45 -5.60
N GLY A 39 9.99 -7.79 -4.49
CA GLY A 39 10.35 -7.32 -3.15
C GLY A 39 9.36 -6.31 -2.54
N LYS A 40 8.26 -5.97 -3.24
CA LYS A 40 7.25 -4.98 -2.81
C LYS A 40 6.72 -5.23 -1.39
N SER A 41 6.10 -6.40 -1.17
CA SER A 41 5.54 -6.78 0.14
C SER A 41 6.62 -6.86 1.24
N THR A 42 7.86 -7.23 0.88
CA THR A 42 9.00 -7.23 1.81
C THR A 42 9.34 -5.81 2.23
N ALA A 43 9.35 -4.86 1.30
CA ALA A 43 9.59 -3.45 1.58
C ALA A 43 8.48 -2.87 2.47
N LEU A 44 7.19 -3.11 2.14
CA LEU A 44 6.06 -2.65 2.96
C LEU A 44 6.12 -3.23 4.39
N LYS A 45 6.37 -4.54 4.55
CA LYS A 45 6.51 -5.17 5.88
C LYS A 45 7.67 -4.58 6.69
N ALA A 46 8.79 -4.25 6.03
CA ALA A 46 9.91 -3.60 6.68
C ALA A 46 9.57 -2.16 7.11
N MET A 47 8.87 -1.38 6.27
CA MET A 47 8.35 -0.05 6.61
C MET A 47 7.34 -0.11 7.76
N ALA A 48 6.48 -1.12 7.77
CA ALA A 48 5.52 -1.34 8.87
C ALA A 48 6.17 -1.84 10.18
N GLY A 49 7.50 -2.06 10.19
CA GLY A 49 8.22 -2.60 11.35
C GLY A 49 7.86 -4.06 11.68
N LEU A 50 7.26 -4.78 10.74
CA LEU A 50 6.91 -6.20 10.86
C LEU A 50 8.06 -7.13 10.45
N LEU A 51 9.11 -6.56 9.87
CA LEU A 51 10.24 -7.27 9.33
C LEU A 51 11.55 -6.55 9.65
N ARG A 52 12.53 -7.27 10.22
CA ARG A 52 13.88 -6.75 10.43
C ARG A 52 14.73 -6.91 9.16
N LEU A 53 15.40 -5.85 8.76
CA LEU A 53 16.40 -5.87 7.67
C LEU A 53 17.67 -6.63 8.08
N ASN A 54 18.41 -7.14 7.09
CA ASN A 54 19.77 -7.67 7.29
C ASN A 54 20.80 -6.53 7.39
N SER A 55 20.61 -5.47 6.57
CA SER A 55 21.39 -4.22 6.64
C SER A 55 20.63 -3.06 5.99
N GLY A 56 21.15 -1.86 6.12
CA GLY A 56 20.42 -0.64 5.76
C GLY A 56 19.45 -0.22 6.84
N GLU A 57 18.67 0.82 6.56
CA GLU A 57 17.74 1.38 7.53
C GLU A 57 16.45 1.88 6.87
N ILE A 58 15.38 1.95 7.66
CA ILE A 58 14.13 2.61 7.30
C ILE A 58 13.79 3.56 8.44
N THR A 59 13.36 4.77 8.09
CA THR A 59 12.86 5.74 9.05
C THR A 59 11.52 6.30 8.63
N ILE A 60 10.66 6.55 9.63
CA ILE A 60 9.36 7.21 9.50
C ILE A 60 9.46 8.47 10.34
N ASP A 61 9.41 9.66 9.71
CA ASP A 61 9.67 10.96 10.35
C ASP A 61 10.96 10.97 11.18
N GLY A 62 12.02 10.35 10.64
CA GLY A 62 13.32 10.26 11.30
C GLY A 62 13.44 9.19 12.37
N MET A 63 12.36 8.53 12.75
CA MET A 63 12.34 7.45 13.74
C MET A 63 12.39 6.08 13.06
N PRO A 64 13.04 5.07 13.67
CA PRO A 64 12.96 3.70 13.17
C PRO A 64 11.51 3.19 13.25
N PRO A 65 11.10 2.21 12.41
CA PRO A 65 9.77 1.62 12.45
C PRO A 65 9.58 0.78 13.73
N SER A 66 9.29 1.47 14.83
CA SER A 66 9.07 0.95 16.18
C SER A 66 7.58 0.97 16.56
N LEU A 67 7.25 0.56 17.78
CA LEU A 67 5.87 0.63 18.28
C LEU A 67 5.29 2.05 18.23
N SER A 68 6.10 3.08 18.54
CA SER A 68 5.67 4.48 18.47
C SER A 68 5.39 4.93 17.02
N ALA A 69 6.21 4.50 16.06
CA ALA A 69 5.98 4.79 14.64
C ALA A 69 4.73 4.07 14.10
N ARG A 70 4.39 2.89 14.64
CA ARG A 70 3.17 2.16 14.27
C ARG A 70 1.88 2.89 14.64
N GLY A 71 1.89 3.75 15.65
CA GLY A 71 0.75 4.61 15.98
C GLY A 71 0.37 5.58 14.85
N MET A 72 1.34 5.99 14.03
CA MET A 72 1.13 6.90 12.90
C MET A 72 0.92 6.18 11.55
N LEU A 73 0.92 4.84 11.55
CA LEU A 73 0.94 4.04 10.33
C LEU A 73 -0.16 2.97 10.37
N THR A 74 -0.85 2.81 9.25
CA THR A 74 -1.67 1.63 8.98
C THR A 74 -1.06 0.79 7.88
N TYR A 75 -1.19 -0.54 7.98
CA TYR A 75 -0.73 -1.48 6.97
C TYR A 75 -1.84 -2.43 6.58
N LEU A 76 -2.21 -2.40 5.32
CA LEU A 76 -3.16 -3.32 4.70
C LEU A 76 -2.37 -4.40 3.95
N PRO A 77 -2.31 -5.63 4.46
CA PRO A 77 -1.63 -6.74 3.79
C PRO A 77 -2.48 -7.36 2.67
N ASP A 78 -1.82 -7.98 1.69
CA ASP A 78 -2.50 -8.79 0.66
C ASP A 78 -3.28 -9.97 1.29
N VAL A 79 -2.69 -10.63 2.29
CA VAL A 79 -3.32 -11.76 2.98
C VAL A 79 -4.39 -11.32 3.98
N ASP A 80 -5.36 -12.20 4.23
CA ASP A 80 -6.37 -11.98 5.27
C ASP A 80 -5.73 -12.18 6.65
N VAL A 81 -5.86 -11.18 7.53
CA VAL A 81 -5.28 -11.17 8.90
C VAL A 81 -6.33 -11.33 10.00
N TRP A 82 -7.60 -11.35 9.63
CA TRP A 82 -8.72 -11.45 10.54
C TRP A 82 -9.12 -12.91 10.76
N TYR A 83 -9.69 -13.19 11.93
CA TYR A 83 -10.18 -14.54 12.21
C TYR A 83 -11.33 -14.90 11.28
N PRO A 84 -11.37 -16.12 10.72
CA PRO A 84 -12.40 -16.54 9.76
C PRO A 84 -13.84 -16.37 10.26
N TRP A 85 -14.07 -16.61 11.55
CA TRP A 85 -15.38 -16.51 12.20
C TRP A 85 -15.81 -15.08 12.56
N MET A 86 -14.89 -14.10 12.50
CA MET A 86 -15.11 -12.70 12.89
C MET A 86 -16.06 -12.03 11.90
N LYS A 87 -16.99 -11.22 12.41
CA LYS A 87 -17.82 -10.32 11.59
C LYS A 87 -17.06 -9.01 11.33
N LEU A 88 -17.44 -8.31 10.26
CA LEU A 88 -16.87 -6.98 9.99
C LEU A 88 -17.10 -6.02 11.16
N SER A 89 -18.29 -6.04 11.79
CA SER A 89 -18.58 -5.24 13.00
C SER A 89 -17.65 -5.53 14.17
N ASP A 90 -17.22 -6.80 14.32
CA ASP A 90 -16.30 -7.17 15.39
C ASP A 90 -14.89 -6.64 15.10
N ALA A 91 -14.47 -6.68 13.82
CA ALA A 91 -13.22 -6.11 13.38
C ALA A 91 -13.19 -4.59 13.53
N MET A 92 -14.27 -3.88 13.16
CA MET A 92 -14.41 -2.44 13.36
C MET A 92 -14.32 -2.07 14.84
N ARG A 93 -15.02 -2.81 15.71
CA ARG A 93 -14.97 -2.61 17.16
C ARG A 93 -13.55 -2.82 17.69
N PHE A 94 -12.88 -3.88 17.27
CA PHE A 94 -11.49 -4.15 17.65
C PHE A 94 -10.56 -3.01 17.25
N MET A 95 -10.71 -2.48 16.03
CA MET A 95 -9.92 -1.32 15.55
C MET A 95 -10.17 -0.08 16.42
N LYS A 96 -11.43 0.21 16.74
CA LYS A 96 -11.83 1.31 17.62
C LYS A 96 -11.24 1.19 19.03
N ASP A 97 -11.21 -0.03 19.58
CA ASP A 97 -10.69 -0.28 20.93
C ASP A 97 -9.16 -0.20 21.00
N VAL A 98 -8.46 -0.49 19.89
CA VAL A 98 -6.99 -0.55 19.83
C VAL A 98 -6.37 0.76 19.35
N TYR A 99 -7.02 1.45 18.43
CA TYR A 99 -6.46 2.64 17.77
C TYR A 99 -7.24 3.90 18.15
N TRP A 100 -6.56 4.81 18.81
CA TRP A 100 -7.13 6.10 19.25
C TRP A 100 -7.50 7.03 18.10
N ASP A 101 -6.90 6.82 16.91
CA ASP A 101 -7.12 7.55 15.66
C ASP A 101 -8.19 6.90 14.75
N TRP A 102 -9.00 5.98 15.31
CA TRP A 102 -10.15 5.41 14.60
C TRP A 102 -11.26 6.45 14.42
N ASP A 103 -11.69 6.63 13.18
CA ASP A 103 -12.78 7.52 12.81
C ASP A 103 -14.06 6.72 12.52
N GLU A 104 -15.01 6.77 13.45
CA GLU A 104 -16.28 6.06 13.36
C GLU A 104 -17.17 6.59 12.24
N ALA A 105 -17.16 7.92 12.01
CA ALA A 105 -17.96 8.54 10.96
C ALA A 105 -17.45 8.14 9.58
N LYS A 106 -16.12 8.18 9.39
CA LYS A 106 -15.46 7.73 8.17
C LYS A 106 -15.68 6.24 7.92
N ALA A 107 -15.64 5.42 8.97
CA ALA A 107 -15.93 3.99 8.88
C ALA A 107 -17.37 3.73 8.41
N GLY A 108 -18.34 4.52 8.90
CA GLY A 108 -19.73 4.46 8.45
C GLY A 108 -19.88 4.85 6.98
N HIS A 109 -19.25 5.95 6.56
CA HIS A 109 -19.27 6.37 5.14
C HIS A 109 -18.63 5.34 4.22
N LEU A 110 -17.49 4.75 4.63
CA LEU A 110 -16.83 3.68 3.86
C LEU A 110 -17.67 2.40 3.81
N LEU A 111 -18.40 2.05 4.88
CA LEU A 111 -19.29 0.90 4.91
C LEU A 111 -20.37 1.04 3.83
N ASP A 112 -21.01 2.21 3.77
CA ASP A 112 -22.05 2.51 2.79
C ASP A 112 -21.49 2.60 1.37
N PHE A 113 -20.43 3.35 1.17
CA PHE A 113 -19.78 3.53 -0.15
C PHE A 113 -19.30 2.20 -0.77
N LEU A 114 -18.69 1.33 0.05
CA LEU A 114 -18.21 0.02 -0.39
C LEU A 114 -19.31 -1.04 -0.48
N GLU A 115 -20.56 -0.68 -0.15
CA GLU A 115 -21.72 -1.58 -0.14
C GLU A 115 -21.49 -2.80 0.76
N LEU A 116 -20.90 -2.58 1.94
CA LEU A 116 -20.59 -3.63 2.89
C LEU A 116 -21.69 -3.77 3.95
N GLN A 117 -21.86 -4.98 4.46
CA GLN A 117 -22.78 -5.27 5.56
C GLN A 117 -21.98 -5.61 6.82
N ALA A 118 -22.18 -4.84 7.89
CA ALA A 118 -21.43 -4.97 9.14
C ALA A 118 -21.50 -6.38 9.77
N HIS A 119 -22.59 -7.11 9.53
CA HIS A 119 -22.78 -8.47 10.06
C HIS A 119 -22.14 -9.58 9.19
N THR A 120 -21.54 -9.25 8.05
CA THR A 120 -20.88 -10.24 7.17
C THR A 120 -19.71 -10.90 7.87
N VAL A 121 -19.71 -12.24 7.89
CA VAL A 121 -18.63 -13.06 8.45
C VAL A 121 -17.48 -13.16 7.46
N MET A 122 -16.25 -12.97 7.90
CA MET A 122 -15.05 -12.89 7.05
C MET A 122 -14.89 -14.10 6.12
N GLN A 123 -15.04 -15.32 6.63
CA GLN A 123 -14.92 -16.54 5.80
C GLN A 123 -16.03 -16.73 4.74
N GLN A 124 -17.19 -16.09 4.93
CA GLN A 124 -18.31 -16.17 4.01
C GLN A 124 -18.25 -15.13 2.90
N ALA A 125 -17.39 -14.12 3.07
CA ALA A 125 -17.21 -13.05 2.11
C ALA A 125 -16.44 -13.53 0.87
N SER A 126 -16.80 -13.02 -0.32
CA SER A 126 -16.02 -13.21 -1.53
C SER A 126 -14.62 -12.57 -1.39
N LYS A 127 -13.67 -12.94 -2.27
CA LYS A 127 -12.34 -12.29 -2.27
C LYS A 127 -12.45 -10.78 -2.42
N GLY A 128 -13.30 -10.29 -3.33
CA GLY A 128 -13.51 -8.85 -3.53
C GLY A 128 -14.16 -8.18 -2.31
N THR A 129 -15.13 -8.82 -1.69
CA THR A 129 -15.76 -8.32 -0.45
C THR A 129 -14.73 -8.21 0.68
N ARG A 130 -13.85 -9.22 0.85
CA ARG A 130 -12.77 -9.16 1.85
C ARG A 130 -11.76 -8.04 1.55
N ALA A 131 -11.44 -7.80 0.27
CA ALA A 131 -10.58 -6.67 -0.10
C ALA A 131 -11.22 -5.34 0.29
N LYS A 132 -12.52 -5.14 -0.01
CA LYS A 132 -13.27 -3.95 0.42
C LYS A 132 -13.31 -3.80 1.95
N MET A 133 -13.52 -4.89 2.70
CA MET A 133 -13.48 -4.87 4.18
C MET A 133 -12.10 -4.43 4.70
N LYS A 134 -11.00 -4.93 4.11
CA LYS A 134 -9.64 -4.53 4.47
C LYS A 134 -9.40 -3.05 4.20
N LEU A 135 -9.88 -2.53 3.06
CA LEU A 135 -9.81 -1.09 2.73
C LEU A 135 -10.55 -0.25 3.76
N LEU A 136 -11.80 -0.62 4.11
CA LEU A 136 -12.56 0.07 5.16
C LEU A 136 -11.74 0.16 6.45
N LEU A 137 -11.24 -0.98 6.96
CA LEU A 137 -10.53 -1.03 8.23
C LEU A 137 -9.22 -0.22 8.22
N ALA A 138 -8.52 -0.17 7.07
CA ALA A 138 -7.28 0.59 6.96
C ALA A 138 -7.53 2.09 6.82
N LEU A 139 -8.52 2.50 6.00
CA LEU A 139 -8.79 3.90 5.69
C LEU A 139 -9.59 4.61 6.78
N SER A 140 -10.31 3.88 7.64
CA SER A 140 -11.03 4.48 8.78
C SER A 140 -10.11 4.94 9.91
N ARG A 141 -8.81 4.75 9.80
CA ARG A 141 -7.81 5.35 10.68
C ARG A 141 -7.33 6.69 10.12
N GLN A 142 -7.21 7.69 10.98
CA GLN A 142 -6.55 8.97 10.64
C GLN A 142 -5.02 8.84 10.72
N ALA A 143 -4.48 7.70 10.24
CA ALA A 143 -3.05 7.45 10.25
C ALA A 143 -2.34 8.33 9.22
N LYS A 144 -1.21 8.94 9.61
CA LYS A 144 -0.40 9.78 8.72
C LYS A 144 0.15 9.02 7.52
N TYR A 145 0.43 7.72 7.69
CA TYR A 145 0.99 6.83 6.65
C TYR A 145 0.09 5.62 6.44
N VAL A 146 -0.29 5.38 5.20
CA VAL A 146 -1.09 4.22 4.79
C VAL A 146 -0.27 3.36 3.83
N LEU A 147 0.06 2.15 4.22
CA LEU A 147 0.78 1.17 3.40
C LEU A 147 -0.21 0.12 2.92
N MET A 148 -0.34 -0.07 1.61
CA MET A 148 -1.29 -1.01 1.00
C MET A 148 -0.58 -2.02 0.10
N ASP A 149 -0.77 -3.30 0.37
CA ASP A 149 -0.20 -4.41 -0.42
C ASP A 149 -1.30 -5.06 -1.26
N GLU A 150 -1.25 -4.88 -2.57
CA GLU A 150 -2.23 -5.34 -3.56
C GLU A 150 -3.70 -5.03 -3.14
N PRO A 151 -4.04 -3.75 -2.83
CA PRO A 151 -5.30 -3.38 -2.15
C PRO A 151 -6.56 -3.71 -2.95
N PHE A 152 -6.46 -3.77 -4.27
CA PHE A 152 -7.61 -4.01 -5.16
C PHE A 152 -7.71 -5.45 -5.66
N SER A 153 -6.84 -6.35 -5.18
CA SER A 153 -6.84 -7.75 -5.59
C SER A 153 -8.18 -8.44 -5.32
N GLY A 154 -8.82 -8.92 -6.40
CA GLY A 154 -10.12 -9.62 -6.33
C GLY A 154 -11.35 -8.72 -6.40
N ILE A 155 -11.19 -7.39 -6.45
CA ILE A 155 -12.27 -6.45 -6.76
C ILE A 155 -12.44 -6.41 -8.30
N ASP A 156 -13.66 -6.28 -8.78
CA ASP A 156 -13.91 -6.15 -10.21
C ASP A 156 -13.35 -4.85 -10.78
N PRO A 157 -12.97 -4.80 -12.08
CA PRO A 157 -12.26 -3.66 -12.67
C PRO A 157 -13.04 -2.34 -12.61
N PHE A 158 -14.38 -2.39 -12.69
CA PHE A 158 -15.19 -1.18 -12.65
C PHE A 158 -15.22 -0.60 -11.23
N ALA A 159 -15.49 -1.45 -10.22
CA ALA A 159 -15.50 -1.03 -8.82
C ALA A 159 -14.11 -0.55 -8.36
N ARG A 160 -13.01 -1.15 -8.85
CA ARG A 160 -11.64 -0.68 -8.54
C ARG A 160 -11.44 0.78 -8.88
N LYS A 161 -11.82 1.18 -10.11
CA LYS A 161 -11.65 2.56 -10.58
C LYS A 161 -12.42 3.54 -9.71
N LEU A 162 -13.67 3.22 -9.36
CA LEU A 162 -14.49 4.05 -8.50
C LEU A 162 -13.89 4.16 -7.08
N ILE A 163 -13.43 3.04 -6.52
CA ILE A 163 -12.81 3.04 -5.19
C ILE A 163 -11.49 3.82 -5.21
N ALA A 164 -10.66 3.63 -6.23
CA ALA A 164 -9.41 4.37 -6.38
C ALA A 164 -9.64 5.89 -6.44
N GLN A 165 -10.62 6.33 -7.22
CA GLN A 165 -10.99 7.73 -7.31
C GLN A 165 -11.50 8.27 -5.96
N ALA A 166 -12.42 7.56 -5.30
CA ALA A 166 -12.97 7.97 -4.02
C ALA A 166 -11.91 8.03 -2.90
N ILE A 167 -10.90 7.16 -2.92
CA ILE A 167 -9.79 7.24 -1.97
C ILE A 167 -9.10 8.61 -2.06
N VAL A 168 -8.84 9.09 -3.27
CA VAL A 168 -8.16 10.37 -3.49
C VAL A 168 -9.06 11.56 -3.17
N GLU A 169 -10.32 11.52 -3.62
CA GLU A 169 -11.22 12.66 -3.55
C GLU A 169 -11.93 12.80 -2.19
N ASP A 170 -12.30 11.66 -1.57
CA ASP A 170 -13.21 11.67 -0.41
C ASP A 170 -12.60 11.10 0.87
N PHE A 171 -11.62 10.18 0.77
CA PHE A 171 -11.15 9.40 1.91
C PHE A 171 -9.70 9.64 2.31
N MET A 172 -8.92 10.36 1.53
CA MET A 172 -7.55 10.73 1.89
C MET A 172 -7.56 11.97 2.77
N GLU A 173 -6.88 11.90 3.93
CA GLU A 173 -6.72 13.05 4.82
C GLU A 173 -5.66 14.02 4.27
N GLU A 174 -5.83 15.32 4.57
CA GLU A 174 -4.82 16.33 4.21
C GLU A 174 -3.46 16.00 4.83
N GLY A 175 -2.42 15.98 4.00
CA GLY A 175 -1.06 15.61 4.42
C GLY A 175 -0.82 14.11 4.64
N GLN A 176 -1.83 13.26 4.43
CA GLN A 176 -1.66 11.81 4.50
C GLN A 176 -0.77 11.31 3.36
N THR A 177 0.09 10.33 3.64
CA THR A 177 0.95 9.69 2.64
C THR A 177 0.51 8.26 2.44
N ILE A 178 0.24 7.88 1.20
CA ILE A 178 -0.16 6.52 0.84
C ILE A 178 0.96 5.86 0.03
N VAL A 179 1.34 4.64 0.38
CA VAL A 179 2.25 3.80 -0.43
C VAL A 179 1.49 2.56 -0.87
N ILE A 180 1.31 2.41 -2.17
CA ILE A 180 0.56 1.30 -2.77
C ILE A 180 1.53 0.38 -3.49
N ALA A 181 1.67 -0.86 -3.01
CA ALA A 181 2.43 -1.90 -3.71
C ALA A 181 1.48 -2.72 -4.59
N THR A 182 1.76 -2.74 -5.90
CA THR A 182 0.98 -3.55 -6.85
C THR A 182 1.80 -3.92 -8.09
N GLN A 183 1.37 -4.96 -8.77
CA GLN A 183 1.81 -5.28 -10.13
C GLN A 183 0.86 -4.72 -11.20
N GLU A 184 -0.36 -4.36 -10.84
CA GLU A 184 -1.42 -3.90 -11.73
C GLU A 184 -1.40 -2.36 -11.83
N VAL A 185 -0.47 -1.84 -12.62
CA VAL A 185 -0.21 -0.38 -12.73
C VAL A 185 -1.45 0.39 -13.19
N SER A 186 -2.16 -0.13 -14.19
CA SER A 186 -3.35 0.51 -14.77
C SER A 186 -4.50 0.71 -13.79
N GLU A 187 -4.50 -0.02 -12.67
CA GLU A 187 -5.54 0.08 -11.64
C GLU A 187 -5.33 1.28 -10.72
N VAL A 188 -4.08 1.71 -10.56
CA VAL A 188 -3.69 2.73 -9.57
C VAL A 188 -3.08 3.98 -10.21
N GLU A 189 -2.70 3.96 -11.50
CA GLU A 189 -2.00 5.06 -12.17
C GLU A 189 -2.65 6.41 -11.92
N MET A 190 -3.99 6.47 -11.99
CA MET A 190 -4.75 7.71 -11.79
C MET A 190 -4.64 8.32 -10.39
N MET A 191 -4.22 7.54 -9.40
CA MET A 191 -4.04 7.98 -8.02
C MET A 191 -2.61 8.44 -7.74
N LEU A 192 -1.62 8.02 -8.56
CA LEU A 192 -0.22 8.11 -8.18
C LEU A 192 0.37 9.49 -8.52
N ASP A 193 1.00 10.12 -7.52
CA ASP A 193 1.89 11.27 -7.73
C ASP A 193 3.26 10.80 -8.21
N GLU A 194 3.78 9.77 -7.58
CA GLU A 194 5.13 9.27 -7.77
C GLU A 194 5.17 7.75 -7.90
N ILE A 195 6.17 7.24 -8.60
CA ILE A 195 6.43 5.80 -8.68
C ILE A 195 7.81 5.43 -8.18
N ARG A 196 7.91 4.18 -7.72
CA ARG A 196 9.14 3.46 -7.40
C ARG A 196 9.04 2.09 -8.04
N PHE A 197 9.63 1.92 -9.21
CA PHE A 197 9.60 0.66 -9.94
C PHE A 197 10.73 -0.24 -9.48
N ILE A 198 10.38 -1.40 -8.92
CA ILE A 198 11.34 -2.35 -8.36
C ILE A 198 11.38 -3.65 -9.17
N HIS A 199 12.58 -4.16 -9.33
CA HIS A 199 12.84 -5.48 -9.88
C HIS A 199 13.97 -6.15 -9.08
N GLU A 200 13.79 -7.43 -8.70
CA GLU A 200 14.77 -8.21 -7.93
C GLU A 200 15.34 -7.48 -6.70
N GLY A 201 14.48 -6.79 -5.98
CA GLY A 201 14.83 -6.05 -4.77
C GLY A 201 15.58 -4.73 -4.99
N LYS A 202 15.76 -4.30 -6.23
CA LYS A 202 16.45 -3.05 -6.61
C LYS A 202 15.46 -2.05 -7.21
N LEU A 203 15.74 -0.78 -7.00
CA LEU A 203 15.02 0.30 -7.67
C LEU A 203 15.54 0.44 -9.10
N LEU A 204 14.66 0.35 -10.10
CA LEU A 204 15.01 0.53 -11.52
C LEU A 204 14.65 1.91 -12.04
N LEU A 205 13.50 2.45 -11.61
CA LEU A 205 13.01 3.77 -12.03
C LEU A 205 12.27 4.41 -10.86
N GLU A 206 12.44 5.71 -10.69
CA GLU A 206 11.62 6.53 -9.80
C GLU A 206 11.34 7.89 -10.45
N GLY A 207 10.21 8.48 -10.10
CA GLY A 207 9.85 9.81 -10.55
C GLY A 207 8.37 10.13 -10.39
N ASN A 208 8.04 11.38 -10.66
CA ASN A 208 6.68 11.86 -10.75
C ASN A 208 6.02 11.28 -12.02
N VAL A 209 4.79 10.80 -11.90
CA VAL A 209 4.08 10.09 -12.98
C VAL A 209 3.90 10.96 -14.22
N GLU A 210 3.39 12.18 -14.03
CA GLU A 210 3.13 13.09 -15.14
C GLU A 210 4.44 13.57 -15.82
N SER A 211 5.48 13.85 -15.04
CA SER A 211 6.79 14.21 -15.57
C SER A 211 7.40 13.09 -16.42
N LEU A 212 7.35 11.85 -15.94
CA LEU A 212 7.85 10.68 -16.69
C LEU A 212 7.09 10.48 -18.01
N LYS A 213 5.76 10.64 -18.00
CA LYS A 213 4.92 10.54 -19.22
C LYS A 213 5.24 11.64 -20.23
N GLN A 214 5.43 12.88 -19.76
CA GLN A 214 5.78 14.01 -20.60
C GLN A 214 7.20 13.88 -21.20
N GLU A 215 8.20 13.56 -20.39
CA GLU A 215 9.59 13.42 -20.81
C GLU A 215 9.78 12.32 -21.87
N ARG A 216 9.07 11.19 -21.70
CA ARG A 216 9.17 10.05 -22.62
C ARG A 216 8.10 10.04 -23.72
N ASN A 217 7.12 10.92 -23.63
CA ASN A 217 5.99 11.02 -24.57
C ASN A 217 5.29 9.68 -24.79
N MET A 218 5.07 8.91 -23.71
CA MET A 218 4.41 7.61 -23.76
C MET A 218 3.66 7.30 -22.46
N PRO A 219 2.68 6.36 -22.48
CA PRO A 219 1.98 5.91 -21.27
C PRO A 219 2.92 5.31 -20.23
N LEU A 220 2.57 5.44 -18.95
CA LEU A 220 3.38 4.92 -17.85
C LEU A 220 3.68 3.43 -17.99
N LEU A 221 2.68 2.62 -18.37
CA LEU A 221 2.85 1.17 -18.52
C LEU A 221 3.92 0.81 -19.56
N ASP A 222 4.00 1.58 -20.65
CA ASP A 222 4.99 1.34 -21.70
C ASP A 222 6.38 1.78 -21.27
N ILE A 223 6.50 2.87 -20.50
CA ILE A 223 7.75 3.27 -19.83
C ILE A 223 8.28 2.14 -18.94
N LEU A 224 7.41 1.55 -18.11
CA LEU A 224 7.80 0.48 -17.22
C LEU A 224 8.20 -0.79 -17.95
N LYS A 225 7.54 -1.13 -19.07
CA LYS A 225 7.93 -2.26 -19.92
C LYS A 225 9.31 -2.05 -20.52
N GLU A 226 9.58 -0.87 -21.10
CA GLU A 226 10.90 -0.54 -21.66
C GLU A 226 12.01 -0.67 -20.61
N VAL A 227 11.81 -0.11 -19.41
CA VAL A 227 12.78 -0.18 -18.31
C VAL A 227 12.98 -1.64 -17.85
N TYR A 228 11.89 -2.42 -17.77
CA TYR A 228 11.96 -3.83 -17.39
C TYR A 228 12.73 -4.66 -18.41
N ASP A 229 12.46 -4.47 -19.70
CA ASP A 229 13.14 -5.22 -20.77
C ASP A 229 14.63 -4.85 -20.83
N GLY A 230 14.97 -3.58 -20.65
CA GLY A 230 16.36 -3.11 -20.56
C GLY A 230 17.14 -3.66 -19.36
N ALA A 231 16.46 -3.99 -18.26
CA ALA A 231 17.07 -4.56 -17.06
C ALA A 231 17.34 -6.08 -17.15
N ARG A 232 16.80 -6.77 -18.17
CA ARG A 232 16.96 -8.22 -18.40
C ARG A 232 18.11 -8.58 -19.34
N ILE A 233 18.74 -7.58 -19.95
CA ILE A 233 19.92 -7.70 -20.80
C ILE A 233 21.19 -7.54 -19.95
#